data_558c222bd3631bb34a6c4a3720736745
#
_entry.id   558c222bd3631bb34a6c4a3720736745
#
_cell.length_a   1.000
_cell.length_b   1.000
_cell.length_c   1.000
_cell.angle_alpha   90.00
_cell.angle_beta   90.00
_cell.angle_gamma   90.00
#
_symmetry.space_group_name_H-M   'P 1'
#
loop_
_entity.id
_entity.type
_entity.pdbx_description
1 polymer ?
#
loop_
_entity_poly.entity_id
_entity_poly.type
_entity_poly.pdbx_seq_one_letter_code
_entity_poly.pdbx_strand_id
1 'polypeptide(L)'
;VTSIVDLHLSPEWVWNIKETGLVWLVNYEDVNNPTITMIEAERFMHDGGWDSTKRYFLVAANARNKVSIIDTKERKLVANVSTGGIKPHPGRGANWIDPEFGPVWATGHIGDDVISIIGTDPEGHPEHAFKMVAKVQALSSGNLFIKTHPKSKWVW
;
A
#
# COMPACT_ATOMS: atom_id res chain seq x y z
N VAL A 1 -6.10 -14.94 -5.72
CA VAL A 1 -4.88 -14.14 -5.54
C VAL A 1 -4.80 -13.11 -6.64
N THR A 2 -4.63 -11.84 -6.32
CA THR A 2 -4.52 -10.74 -7.30
C THR A 2 -3.10 -10.20 -7.43
N SER A 3 -2.33 -10.21 -6.37
CA SER A 3 -0.91 -9.90 -6.43
C SER A 3 -0.12 -10.69 -5.40
N ILE A 4 1.14 -10.90 -5.72
CA ILE A 4 2.14 -11.54 -4.88
C ILE A 4 3.35 -10.62 -4.83
N VAL A 5 3.85 -10.34 -3.62
CA VAL A 5 4.99 -9.45 -3.39
C VAL A 5 5.91 -10.07 -2.35
N ASP A 6 7.22 -9.96 -2.54
CA ASP A 6 8.21 -10.46 -1.59
C ASP A 6 8.23 -9.62 -0.31
N LEU A 7 8.36 -10.26 0.84
CA LEU A 7 8.78 -9.61 2.07
C LEU A 7 10.31 -9.38 2.05
N HIS A 8 10.73 -8.24 2.60
CA HIS A 8 12.16 -7.89 2.62
C HIS A 8 12.91 -8.41 3.84
N LEU A 9 12.19 -8.75 4.90
CA LEU A 9 12.78 -9.06 6.22
C LEU A 9 12.73 -10.55 6.58
N SER A 10 12.02 -11.35 5.80
CA SER A 10 11.85 -12.79 6.03
C SER A 10 11.54 -13.50 4.71
N PRO A 11 11.77 -14.82 4.62
CA PRO A 11 11.46 -15.61 3.43
C PRO A 11 9.93 -15.82 3.31
N GLU A 12 9.21 -14.76 3.03
CA GLU A 12 7.76 -14.74 2.95
C GLU A 12 7.28 -13.98 1.72
N TRP A 13 6.12 -14.35 1.23
CA TRP A 13 5.35 -13.58 0.25
C TRP A 13 4.11 -12.98 0.89
N VAL A 14 3.75 -11.78 0.46
CA VAL A 14 2.42 -11.18 0.71
C VAL A 14 1.51 -11.53 -0.46
N TRP A 15 0.44 -12.27 -0.20
CA TRP A 15 -0.59 -12.60 -1.17
C TRP A 15 -1.89 -11.85 -0.87
N ASN A 16 -2.41 -11.13 -1.85
CA ASN A 16 -3.70 -10.46 -1.73
C ASN A 16 -4.83 -11.36 -2.23
N ILE A 17 -5.74 -11.75 -1.33
CA ILE A 17 -6.88 -12.61 -1.64
C ILE A 17 -8.12 -11.74 -1.80
N LYS A 18 -8.40 -11.36 -3.03
CA LYS A 18 -9.32 -10.28 -3.42
C LYS A 18 -10.72 -10.42 -2.84
N GLU A 19 -11.38 -11.55 -3.11
CA GLU A 19 -12.81 -11.72 -2.81
C GLU A 19 -13.08 -11.92 -1.31
N THR A 20 -12.17 -12.58 -0.61
CA THR A 20 -12.32 -12.85 0.82
C THR A 20 -11.89 -11.66 1.69
N GLY A 21 -11.05 -10.77 1.15
CA GLY A 21 -10.51 -9.64 1.92
C GLY A 21 -9.38 -10.04 2.87
N LEU A 22 -8.66 -11.11 2.54
CA LEU A 22 -7.54 -11.61 3.32
C LEU A 22 -6.21 -11.22 2.69
N VAL A 23 -5.25 -10.86 3.52
CA VAL A 23 -3.84 -10.84 3.17
C VAL A 23 -3.17 -12.05 3.81
N TRP A 24 -2.48 -12.83 2.99
CA TRP A 24 -1.71 -13.98 3.45
C TRP A 24 -0.23 -13.66 3.44
N LEU A 25 0.43 -13.91 4.57
CA LEU A 25 1.89 -13.97 4.65
C LEU A 25 2.26 -15.45 4.54
N VAL A 26 2.85 -15.81 3.41
CA VAL A 26 3.21 -17.20 3.08
C VAL A 26 4.70 -17.38 3.31
N ASN A 27 5.06 -18.05 4.39
CA ASN A 27 6.44 -18.38 4.69
C ASN A 27 6.87 -19.62 3.89
N TYR A 28 7.97 -19.48 3.16
CA TYR A 28 8.55 -20.53 2.31
C TYR A 28 9.96 -20.95 2.75
N GLU A 29 10.33 -20.71 4.00
CA GLU A 29 11.62 -21.16 4.53
C GLU A 29 11.78 -22.69 4.38
N ASP A 30 10.71 -23.42 4.67
CA ASP A 30 10.56 -24.82 4.24
C ASP A 30 9.60 -24.90 3.05
N VAL A 31 10.14 -25.04 1.83
CA VAL A 31 9.37 -25.09 0.60
C VAL A 31 8.45 -26.34 0.50
N ASN A 32 8.76 -27.39 1.25
CA ASN A 32 7.95 -28.61 1.29
C ASN A 32 6.79 -28.50 2.28
N ASN A 33 6.85 -27.53 3.20
CA ASN A 33 5.85 -27.33 4.23
C ASN A 33 5.64 -25.82 4.53
N PRO A 34 5.17 -25.03 3.56
CA PRO A 34 4.97 -23.59 3.76
C PRO A 34 3.90 -23.31 4.80
N THR A 35 4.12 -22.30 5.62
CA THR A 35 3.14 -21.84 6.62
C THR A 35 2.47 -20.54 6.19
N ILE A 36 1.21 -20.34 6.59
CA ILE A 36 0.42 -19.19 6.20
C ILE A 36 -0.12 -18.48 7.43
N THR A 37 0.18 -17.17 7.54
CA THR A 37 -0.51 -16.26 8.46
C THR A 37 -1.57 -15.50 7.68
N MET A 38 -2.83 -15.59 8.11
CA MET A 38 -3.95 -14.91 7.47
C MET A 38 -4.32 -13.66 8.27
N ILE A 39 -4.42 -12.52 7.57
CA ILE A 39 -4.77 -11.22 8.15
C ILE A 39 -6.06 -10.74 7.48
N GLU A 40 -7.09 -10.48 8.26
CA GLU A 40 -8.31 -9.87 7.77
C GLU A 40 -8.07 -8.39 7.45
N ALA A 41 -8.48 -7.97 6.25
CA ALA A 41 -8.35 -6.61 5.74
C ALA A 41 -9.63 -6.18 5.01
N GLU A 42 -9.55 -5.34 3.98
CA GLU A 42 -10.71 -4.93 3.19
C GLU A 42 -10.89 -5.85 1.97
N ARG A 43 -12.13 -6.07 1.53
CA ARG A 43 -12.42 -6.85 0.32
C ARG A 43 -12.02 -6.10 -0.96
N PHE A 44 -11.82 -6.85 -2.02
CA PHE A 44 -11.46 -6.36 -3.37
C PHE A 44 -10.08 -5.71 -3.44
N MET A 45 -9.13 -6.21 -2.65
CA MET A 45 -7.73 -5.83 -2.78
C MET A 45 -7.18 -6.25 -4.14
N HIS A 46 -6.42 -5.38 -4.78
CA HIS A 46 -5.87 -5.61 -6.11
C HIS A 46 -4.35 -5.66 -6.08
N ASP A 47 -3.70 -4.52 -5.92
CA ASP A 47 -2.26 -4.37 -5.92
C ASP A 47 -1.81 -3.44 -4.80
N GLY A 48 -0.54 -3.51 -4.48
CA GLY A 48 0.03 -2.73 -3.39
C GLY A 48 1.55 -2.72 -3.41
N GLY A 49 2.12 -1.97 -2.51
CA GLY A 49 3.55 -1.83 -2.37
C GLY A 49 3.96 -1.45 -0.95
N TRP A 50 5.26 -1.35 -0.79
CA TRP A 50 5.89 -1.08 0.49
C TRP A 50 6.00 0.41 0.77
N ASP A 51 5.88 0.77 2.04
CA ASP A 51 6.38 2.04 2.54
C ASP A 51 7.91 2.13 2.44
N SER A 52 8.48 3.27 2.75
CA SER A 52 9.93 3.49 2.68
C SER A 52 10.73 2.61 3.64
N THR A 53 10.15 2.17 4.76
CA THR A 53 10.79 1.29 5.76
C THR A 53 10.72 -0.19 5.37
N LYS A 54 9.83 -0.55 4.42
CA LYS A 54 9.53 -1.92 4.01
C LYS A 54 8.89 -2.78 5.10
N ARG A 55 8.37 -2.14 6.14
CA ARG A 55 7.61 -2.76 7.21
C ARG A 55 6.11 -2.80 6.90
N TYR A 56 5.60 -1.70 6.35
CA TYR A 56 4.18 -1.54 6.07
C TYR A 56 3.88 -1.83 4.61
N PHE A 57 2.95 -2.77 4.38
CA PHE A 57 2.44 -3.07 3.04
C PHE A 57 1.11 -2.36 2.84
N LEU A 58 1.04 -1.48 1.83
CA LEU A 58 -0.14 -0.70 1.51
C LEU A 58 -0.80 -1.30 0.26
N VAL A 59 -2.02 -1.80 0.39
CA VAL A 59 -2.74 -2.48 -0.70
C VAL A 59 -4.07 -1.81 -1.01
N ALA A 60 -4.30 -1.52 -2.28
CA ALA A 60 -5.52 -0.89 -2.74
C ALA A 60 -6.70 -1.88 -2.79
N ALA A 61 -7.71 -1.64 -1.98
CA ALA A 61 -9.04 -2.23 -2.10
C ALA A 61 -9.86 -1.40 -3.08
N ASN A 62 -9.59 -1.58 -4.39
CA ASN A 62 -10.00 -0.63 -5.41
C ASN A 62 -11.51 -0.48 -5.58
N ALA A 63 -12.29 -1.55 -5.40
CA ALA A 63 -13.77 -1.46 -5.44
C ALA A 63 -14.37 -0.86 -4.14
N ARG A 64 -13.55 -0.59 -3.13
CA ARG A 64 -13.94 0.02 -1.86
C ARG A 64 -13.41 1.45 -1.68
N ASN A 65 -12.62 1.94 -2.63
CA ASN A 65 -11.99 3.28 -2.59
C ASN A 65 -11.13 3.47 -1.33
N LYS A 66 -10.43 2.41 -0.93
CA LYS A 66 -9.61 2.37 0.28
C LYS A 66 -8.23 1.79 0.00
N VAL A 67 -7.29 2.07 0.89
CA VAL A 67 -6.01 1.40 1.01
C VAL A 67 -5.96 0.72 2.38
N SER A 68 -5.74 -0.59 2.41
CA SER A 68 -5.47 -1.33 3.63
C SER A 68 -3.97 -1.29 3.92
N ILE A 69 -3.60 -1.05 5.16
CA ILE A 69 -2.20 -0.98 5.60
C ILE A 69 -1.92 -2.13 6.56
N ILE A 70 -0.98 -2.98 6.17
CA ILE A 70 -0.60 -4.18 6.92
C ILE A 70 0.78 -3.96 7.54
N ASP A 71 0.88 -4.09 8.85
CA ASP A 71 2.16 -4.22 9.57
C ASP A 71 2.63 -5.67 9.44
N THR A 72 3.63 -5.90 8.62
CA THR A 72 4.14 -7.27 8.38
C THR A 72 5.00 -7.78 9.53
N LYS A 73 5.56 -6.91 10.34
CA LYS A 73 6.30 -7.27 11.56
C LYS A 73 5.34 -7.75 12.65
N GLU A 74 4.29 -6.98 12.91
CA GLU A 74 3.26 -7.31 13.91
C GLU A 74 2.19 -8.26 13.37
N ARG A 75 2.23 -8.56 12.05
CA ARG A 75 1.31 -9.47 11.35
C ARG A 75 -0.16 -9.10 11.55
N LYS A 76 -0.50 -7.83 11.39
CA LYS A 76 -1.86 -7.31 11.61
C LYS A 76 -2.23 -6.17 10.66
N LEU A 77 -3.54 -5.99 10.48
CA LEU A 77 -4.08 -4.78 9.87
C LEU A 77 -3.87 -3.60 10.81
N VAL A 78 -3.31 -2.51 10.28
CA VAL A 78 -3.12 -1.25 11.02
C VAL A 78 -4.26 -0.28 10.75
N ALA A 79 -4.62 -0.10 9.48
CA ALA A 79 -5.67 0.84 9.09
C ALA A 79 -6.29 0.46 7.74
N ASN A 80 -7.53 0.91 7.54
CA ASN A 80 -8.20 1.03 6.24
C ASN A 80 -8.41 2.52 5.96
N VAL A 81 -7.61 3.07 5.05
CA VAL A 81 -7.61 4.50 4.74
C VAL A 81 -8.50 4.78 3.54
N SER A 82 -9.48 5.68 3.68
CA SER A 82 -10.23 6.19 2.54
C SER A 82 -9.34 7.09 1.69
N THR A 83 -9.29 6.83 0.37
CA THR A 83 -8.42 7.57 -0.54
C THR A 83 -9.02 8.88 -1.04
N GLY A 84 -10.31 9.12 -0.78
CA GLY A 84 -10.98 10.31 -1.31
C GLY A 84 -11.08 10.37 -2.83
N GLY A 85 -10.74 9.30 -3.53
CA GLY A 85 -10.86 9.11 -4.98
C GLY A 85 -11.38 7.73 -5.33
N ILE A 86 -11.78 7.53 -6.58
CA ILE A 86 -12.44 6.31 -7.06
C ILE A 86 -11.41 5.32 -7.64
N LYS A 87 -11.47 4.06 -7.20
CA LYS A 87 -10.64 2.96 -7.68
C LYS A 87 -9.14 3.25 -7.60
N PRO A 88 -8.57 3.34 -6.38
CA PRO A 88 -7.14 3.48 -6.21
C PRO A 88 -6.39 2.33 -6.90
N HIS A 89 -5.30 2.65 -7.60
CA HIS A 89 -4.48 1.69 -8.32
C HIS A 89 -3.01 2.12 -8.28
N PRO A 90 -2.27 1.72 -7.26
CA PRO A 90 -0.90 2.19 -7.05
C PRO A 90 0.15 1.57 -7.98
N GLY A 91 -0.11 0.41 -8.57
CA GLY A 91 0.94 -0.48 -9.03
C GLY A 91 1.75 -0.96 -7.82
N ARG A 92 2.85 -0.29 -7.50
CA ARG A 92 3.61 -0.46 -6.26
C ARG A 92 3.63 0.80 -5.39
N GLY A 93 2.97 1.87 -5.86
CA GLY A 93 3.02 3.17 -5.22
C GLY A 93 4.35 3.89 -5.40
N ALA A 94 4.44 5.07 -4.83
CA ALA A 94 5.65 5.88 -4.80
C ALA A 94 5.88 6.41 -3.39
N ASN A 95 7.15 6.43 -2.97
CA ASN A 95 7.57 6.91 -1.66
C ASN A 95 8.47 8.14 -1.81
N TRP A 96 8.29 9.12 -0.92
CA TRP A 96 9.22 10.23 -0.73
C TRP A 96 9.12 10.77 0.69
N ILE A 97 10.02 11.69 1.04
CA ILE A 97 9.92 12.47 2.27
C ILE A 97 9.24 13.79 1.92
N ASP A 98 8.05 13.97 2.42
CA ASP A 98 7.29 15.20 2.28
C ASP A 98 7.77 16.22 3.32
N PRO A 99 7.98 17.51 2.95
CA PRO A 99 8.48 18.50 3.89
C PRO A 99 7.50 18.83 5.03
N GLU A 100 6.21 18.59 4.86
CA GLU A 100 5.17 18.84 5.87
C GLU A 100 4.76 17.56 6.60
N PHE A 101 4.59 16.44 5.86
CA PHE A 101 3.98 15.21 6.40
C PHE A 101 5.00 14.13 6.74
N GLY A 102 6.29 14.33 6.46
CA GLY A 102 7.33 13.31 6.63
C GLY A 102 7.27 12.20 5.58
N PRO A 103 7.65 10.95 5.92
CA PRO A 103 7.55 9.82 5.00
C PRO A 103 6.12 9.56 4.53
N VAL A 104 5.93 9.55 3.22
CA VAL A 104 4.63 9.31 2.58
C VAL A 104 4.70 8.24 1.51
N TRP A 105 3.53 7.64 1.23
CA TRP A 105 3.28 6.74 0.12
C TRP A 105 2.08 7.24 -0.68
N ALA A 106 2.12 7.10 -2.00
CA ALA A 106 1.07 7.61 -2.87
C ALA A 106 0.50 6.57 -3.83
N THR A 107 -0.78 6.75 -4.17
CA THR A 107 -1.50 5.99 -5.18
C THR A 107 -2.21 6.90 -6.17
N GLY A 108 -2.19 6.53 -7.45
CA GLY A 108 -3.11 7.05 -8.45
C GLY A 108 -4.47 6.36 -8.39
N HIS A 109 -5.38 6.75 -9.30
CA HIS A 109 -6.72 6.22 -9.40
C HIS A 109 -7.09 5.91 -10.85
N ILE A 110 -7.76 4.78 -11.09
CA ILE A 110 -8.29 4.46 -12.41
C ILE A 110 -9.57 5.25 -12.68
N GLY A 111 -10.41 5.39 -11.68
CA GLY A 111 -11.73 5.99 -11.81
C GLY A 111 -11.79 7.48 -11.50
N ASP A 112 -10.66 8.12 -11.22
CA ASP A 112 -10.60 9.53 -10.81
C ASP A 112 -9.28 10.17 -11.26
N ASP A 113 -9.24 11.48 -11.37
CA ASP A 113 -8.08 12.27 -11.80
C ASP A 113 -7.30 12.84 -10.59
N VAL A 114 -7.15 12.05 -9.54
CA VAL A 114 -6.47 12.45 -8.32
C VAL A 114 -5.35 11.47 -7.94
N ILE A 115 -4.37 12.00 -7.22
CA ILE A 115 -3.32 11.25 -6.53
C ILE A 115 -3.55 11.42 -5.03
N SER A 116 -3.69 10.30 -4.31
CA SER A 116 -3.84 10.31 -2.85
C SER A 116 -2.50 10.02 -2.18
N ILE A 117 -2.17 10.84 -1.19
CA ILE A 117 -0.92 10.78 -0.43
C ILE A 117 -1.25 10.35 0.99
N ILE A 118 -0.58 9.31 1.47
CA ILE A 118 -0.81 8.67 2.77
C ILE A 118 0.47 8.75 3.59
N GLY A 119 0.39 9.28 4.82
CA GLY A 119 1.51 9.29 5.76
C GLY A 119 1.84 7.87 6.26
N THR A 120 3.13 7.56 6.41
CA THR A 120 3.58 6.19 6.72
C THR A 120 4.52 6.08 7.93
N ASP A 121 4.78 7.17 8.65
CA ASP A 121 5.69 7.20 9.78
C ASP A 121 4.97 7.37 11.12
N PRO A 122 4.67 6.27 11.83
CA PRO A 122 4.03 6.37 13.14
C PRO A 122 4.94 6.80 14.28
N GLU A 123 6.25 6.78 14.08
CA GLU A 123 7.24 7.12 15.12
C GLU A 123 7.60 8.60 15.10
N GLY A 124 7.95 9.12 13.93
CA GLY A 124 8.36 10.52 13.77
C GLY A 124 7.22 11.49 13.49
N HIS A 125 6.11 11.00 12.86
CA HIS A 125 4.97 11.81 12.42
C HIS A 125 3.63 11.13 12.77
N PRO A 126 3.38 10.81 14.07
CA PRO A 126 2.21 10.03 14.48
C PRO A 126 0.87 10.67 14.13
N GLU A 127 0.80 12.01 14.06
CA GLU A 127 -0.39 12.76 13.68
C GLU A 127 -0.79 12.56 12.22
N HIS A 128 0.16 12.20 11.34
CA HIS A 128 -0.02 11.96 9.91
C HIS A 128 -0.05 10.48 9.54
N ALA A 129 0.41 9.61 10.43
CA ALA A 129 0.56 8.19 10.15
C ALA A 129 -0.77 7.49 9.85
N PHE A 130 -0.75 6.71 8.76
CA PHE A 130 -1.86 5.87 8.31
C PHE A 130 -3.15 6.64 8.05
N LYS A 131 -3.00 7.86 7.55
CA LYS A 131 -4.08 8.76 7.13
C LYS A 131 -3.77 9.32 5.74
N MET A 132 -4.81 9.64 4.99
CA MET A 132 -4.66 10.48 3.81
C MET A 132 -4.31 11.90 4.27
N VAL A 133 -3.10 12.37 3.92
CA VAL A 133 -2.57 13.68 4.35
C VAL A 133 -2.73 14.74 3.27
N ALA A 134 -2.71 14.33 2.00
CA ALA A 134 -2.90 15.26 0.89
C ALA A 134 -3.55 14.57 -0.31
N LYS A 135 -4.11 15.39 -1.18
CA LYS A 135 -4.72 15.00 -2.45
C LYS A 135 -4.23 15.95 -3.52
N VAL A 136 -3.69 15.43 -4.61
CA VAL A 136 -3.17 16.22 -5.72
C VAL A 136 -4.01 15.96 -6.95
N GLN A 137 -4.39 17.03 -7.66
CA GLN A 137 -5.09 16.93 -8.92
C GLN A 137 -4.14 16.45 -10.03
N ALA A 138 -4.48 15.35 -10.67
CA ALA A 138 -3.78 14.84 -11.84
C ALA A 138 -4.36 15.42 -13.15
N LEU A 139 -3.75 15.11 -14.28
CA LEU A 139 -4.20 15.61 -15.59
C LEU A 139 -5.44 14.89 -16.12
N SER A 140 -5.62 13.62 -15.77
CA SER A 140 -6.80 12.83 -16.15
C SER A 140 -6.93 11.58 -15.27
N SER A 141 -8.09 10.93 -15.34
CA SER A 141 -8.32 9.61 -14.78
C SER A 141 -7.57 8.51 -15.56
N GLY A 142 -7.60 7.28 -15.04
CA GLY A 142 -6.97 6.12 -15.69
C GLY A 142 -5.52 5.91 -15.30
N ASN A 143 -5.04 6.52 -14.22
CA ASN A 143 -3.71 6.31 -13.71
C ASN A 143 -3.54 4.87 -13.18
N LEU A 144 -2.62 4.12 -13.79
CA LEU A 144 -2.32 2.73 -13.43
C LEU A 144 -1.05 2.58 -12.60
N PHE A 145 -0.10 3.50 -12.75
CA PHE A 145 1.19 3.41 -12.08
C PHE A 145 1.66 4.78 -11.63
N ILE A 146 2.23 4.81 -10.45
CA ILE A 146 2.93 5.98 -9.92
C ILE A 146 4.32 5.53 -9.46
N LYS A 147 5.35 6.27 -9.84
CA LYS A 147 6.74 5.89 -9.59
C LYS A 147 7.60 7.08 -9.20
N THR A 148 8.59 6.79 -8.37
CA THR A 148 9.68 7.69 -8.08
C THR A 148 11.00 6.91 -8.00
N HIS A 149 12.09 7.63 -7.88
CA HIS A 149 13.43 7.07 -7.69
C HIS A 149 14.19 7.95 -6.68
N PRO A 150 15.05 7.39 -5.81
CA PRO A 150 15.75 8.17 -4.77
C PRO A 150 16.58 9.36 -5.28
N LYS A 151 17.01 9.32 -6.55
CA LYS A 151 17.75 10.41 -7.21
C LYS A 151 16.86 11.28 -8.11
N SER A 152 15.55 11.06 -8.16
CA SER A 152 14.62 11.87 -8.93
C SER A 152 14.08 13.01 -8.07
N LYS A 153 13.93 14.18 -8.67
CA LYS A 153 13.19 15.31 -8.09
C LYS A 153 11.68 15.22 -8.33
N TRP A 154 11.26 14.23 -9.11
CA TRP A 154 9.90 14.10 -9.61
C TRP A 154 9.30 12.75 -9.24
N VAL A 155 7.99 12.76 -9.05
CA VAL A 155 7.12 11.59 -9.05
C VAL A 155 6.44 11.53 -10.42
N TRP A 156 6.44 10.34 -11.03
CA TRP A 156 5.94 10.10 -12.40
C TRP A 156 4.68 9.27 -12.40
#